data_30558c5c9c14616894af9e19a5f6e675
#
_entry.id   30558c5c9c14616894af9e19a5f6e675
#
_cell.length_a   1.000
_cell.length_b   1.000
_cell.length_c   1.000
_cell.angle_alpha   90.00
_cell.angle_beta   90.00
_cell.angle_gamma   90.00
#
_symmetry.space_group_name_H-M   'P 1'
#
loop_
_entity.id
_entity.type
_entity.pdbx_description
1 polymer ?
#
loop_
_entity_poly.entity_id
_entity_poly.type
_entity_poly.pdbx_seq_one_letter_code
_entity_poly.pdbx_strand_id
1 'polypeptide(L)'
;MRIAFVVARVGEERNVIQRLSLVLADELRKQGENVDIFPFNRRKVFSFFSYKKLSNYDCVLISNVGLQCAYFSIFKRLGLVKKLFVAISFGSDIRATRNKLINLFNRISRPAIDLLIVVNPDLVVVAKSRGYKNVQYVPSWASALP
;
A
#
# COMPACT_ATOMS: atom_id res chain seq x y z
N MET A 1 -0.82 -8.26 16.07
CA MET A 1 -1.80 -7.76 15.08
C MET A 1 -1.77 -8.66 13.85
N ARG A 2 -2.92 -8.85 13.16
CA ARG A 2 -2.95 -9.59 11.89
C ARG A 2 -2.94 -8.59 10.73
N ILE A 3 -1.91 -8.68 9.89
CA ILE A 3 -1.67 -7.74 8.79
C ILE A 3 -1.84 -8.47 7.46
N ALA A 4 -2.73 -7.97 6.61
CA ALA A 4 -2.79 -8.37 5.21
C ALA A 4 -1.88 -7.44 4.39
N PHE A 5 -0.77 -7.95 3.91
CA PHE A 5 0.15 -7.16 3.10
C PHE A 5 -0.08 -7.42 1.61
N VAL A 6 -0.71 -6.46 0.95
CA VAL A 6 -0.99 -6.51 -0.48
C VAL A 6 0.18 -5.96 -1.26
N VAL A 7 0.81 -6.82 -2.06
CA VAL A 7 1.99 -6.49 -2.87
C VAL A 7 1.63 -6.53 -4.35
N ALA A 8 1.97 -5.48 -5.08
CA ALA A 8 1.77 -5.45 -6.51
C ALA A 8 2.59 -6.55 -7.20
N ARG A 9 1.94 -7.41 -7.98
CA ARG A 9 2.62 -8.38 -8.83
C ARG A 9 3.07 -7.66 -10.10
N VAL A 10 4.32 -7.28 -10.15
CA VAL A 10 4.95 -6.75 -11.35
C VAL A 10 5.79 -7.86 -11.96
N GLY A 11 5.43 -8.34 -13.14
CA GLY A 11 6.18 -9.22 -14.03
C GLY A 11 7.08 -10.31 -13.40
N GLU A 12 7.75 -11.08 -14.24
CA GLU A 12 8.71 -12.12 -13.80
C GLU A 12 10.01 -11.54 -13.23
N GLU A 13 10.35 -10.29 -13.55
CA GLU A 13 11.46 -9.57 -12.94
C GLU A 13 11.10 -9.13 -11.53
N ARG A 14 11.84 -9.64 -10.55
CA ARG A 14 11.73 -9.24 -9.13
C ARG A 14 12.05 -7.76 -8.99
N ASN A 15 11.05 -6.93 -9.08
CA ASN A 15 11.17 -5.48 -8.92
C ASN A 15 11.69 -5.15 -7.51
N VAL A 16 12.50 -4.10 -7.38
CA VAL A 16 13.00 -3.56 -6.11
C VAL A 16 11.87 -3.36 -5.09
N ILE A 17 10.71 -2.85 -5.50
CA ILE A 17 9.54 -2.66 -4.65
C ILE A 17 9.06 -4.00 -4.05
N GLN A 18 9.04 -5.07 -4.84
CA GLN A 18 8.64 -6.38 -4.34
C GLN A 18 9.63 -6.92 -3.31
N ARG A 19 10.93 -6.77 -3.56
CA ARG A 19 11.98 -7.17 -2.59
C ARG A 19 11.87 -6.39 -1.30
N LEU A 20 11.72 -5.07 -1.39
CA LEU A 20 11.53 -4.20 -0.22
C LEU A 20 10.28 -4.59 0.58
N SER A 21 9.19 -4.93 -0.10
CA SER A 21 7.96 -5.37 0.54
C SER A 21 8.14 -6.70 1.28
N LEU A 22 8.89 -7.65 0.72
CA LEU A 22 9.20 -8.91 1.37
C LEU A 22 10.09 -8.71 2.62
N VAL A 23 11.12 -7.88 2.51
CA VAL A 23 11.99 -7.53 3.65
C VAL A 23 11.17 -6.89 4.78
N LEU A 24 10.28 -5.96 4.45
CA LEU A 24 9.41 -5.35 5.45
C LEU A 24 8.49 -6.39 6.12
N ALA A 25 7.90 -7.29 5.34
CA ALA A 25 7.05 -8.34 5.88
C ALA A 25 7.82 -9.25 6.87
N ASP A 26 9.07 -9.59 6.54
CA ASP A 26 9.91 -10.40 7.41
C ASP A 26 10.32 -9.66 8.69
N GLU A 27 10.62 -8.36 8.60
CA GLU A 27 10.91 -7.54 9.78
C GLU A 27 9.69 -7.42 10.71
N LEU A 28 8.49 -7.21 10.15
CA LEU A 28 7.27 -7.19 10.95
C LEU A 28 7.01 -8.54 11.65
N ARG A 29 7.28 -9.65 10.96
CA ARG A 29 7.17 -11.00 11.57
C ARG A 29 8.17 -11.21 12.70
N LYS A 30 9.41 -10.73 12.57
CA LYS A 30 10.44 -10.78 13.64
C LYS A 30 10.00 -9.98 14.88
N GLN A 31 9.21 -8.91 14.67
CA GLN A 31 8.63 -8.12 15.75
C GLN A 31 7.37 -8.75 16.38
N GLY A 32 7.00 -9.96 15.96
CA GLY A 32 5.86 -10.70 16.50
C GLY A 32 4.52 -10.42 15.81
N GLU A 33 4.53 -9.70 14.69
CA GLU A 33 3.32 -9.45 13.92
C GLU A 33 2.97 -10.63 12.99
N ASN A 34 1.69 -10.93 12.86
CA ASN A 34 1.23 -11.97 11.94
C ASN A 34 0.95 -11.34 10.57
N VAL A 35 1.87 -11.55 9.62
CA VAL A 35 1.81 -10.93 8.29
C VAL A 35 1.59 -11.98 7.20
N ASP A 36 0.47 -11.88 6.52
CA ASP A 36 0.16 -12.67 5.33
C ASP A 36 0.34 -11.81 4.07
N ILE A 37 1.05 -12.34 3.08
CA ILE A 37 1.34 -11.64 1.82
C ILE A 37 0.30 -12.03 0.78
N PHE A 38 -0.35 -11.03 0.21
CA PHE A 38 -1.33 -11.18 -0.86
C PHE A 38 -0.79 -10.56 -2.16
N PRO A 39 -0.40 -11.37 -3.15
CA PRO A 39 -0.06 -10.82 -4.46
C PRO A 39 -1.31 -10.28 -5.15
N PHE A 40 -1.27 -9.01 -5.51
CA PHE A 40 -2.36 -8.39 -6.25
C PHE A 40 -2.33 -8.84 -7.72
N ASN A 41 -3.36 -9.56 -8.14
CA ASN A 41 -3.54 -10.00 -9.52
C ASN A 41 -4.70 -9.24 -10.15
N ARG A 42 -4.42 -8.43 -11.19
CA ARG A 42 -5.43 -7.64 -11.90
C ARG A 42 -6.61 -8.48 -12.40
N ARG A 43 -6.38 -9.73 -12.80
CA ARG A 43 -7.43 -10.62 -13.29
C ARG A 43 -8.36 -11.16 -12.19
N LYS A 44 -7.89 -11.16 -10.94
CA LYS A 44 -8.65 -11.63 -9.77
C LYS A 44 -9.19 -10.49 -8.91
N VAL A 45 -8.94 -9.24 -9.27
CA VAL A 45 -9.32 -8.03 -8.51
C VAL A 45 -10.83 -7.95 -8.29
N PHE A 46 -11.62 -8.35 -9.28
CA PHE A 46 -13.08 -8.32 -9.21
C PHE A 46 -13.68 -9.54 -8.49
N SER A 47 -12.86 -10.42 -7.90
CA SER A 47 -13.35 -11.53 -7.12
C SER A 47 -13.76 -11.07 -5.72
N PHE A 48 -15.04 -11.11 -5.43
CA PHE A 48 -15.62 -10.86 -4.11
C PHE A 48 -14.99 -11.71 -2.99
N PHE A 49 -14.45 -12.87 -3.34
CA PHE A 49 -13.75 -13.77 -2.41
C PHE A 49 -12.43 -13.19 -1.86
N SER A 50 -11.71 -12.40 -2.64
CA SER A 50 -10.47 -11.74 -2.15
C SER A 50 -10.78 -10.74 -1.04
N TYR A 51 -11.92 -10.11 -1.10
CA TYR A 51 -12.42 -9.15 -0.13
C TYR A 51 -12.82 -9.81 1.20
N LYS A 52 -13.59 -10.90 1.15
CA LYS A 52 -14.04 -11.62 2.34
C LYS A 52 -12.86 -12.13 3.19
N LYS A 53 -11.75 -12.51 2.56
CA LYS A 53 -10.51 -12.90 3.26
C LYS A 53 -9.91 -11.76 4.08
N LEU A 54 -9.98 -10.52 3.59
CA LEU A 54 -9.38 -9.36 4.27
C LEU A 54 -10.16 -8.93 5.52
N SER A 55 -11.41 -9.34 5.67
CA SER A 55 -12.21 -9.01 6.86
C SER A 55 -11.64 -9.59 8.16
N ASN A 56 -10.80 -10.63 8.07
CA ASN A 56 -10.19 -11.30 9.21
C ASN A 56 -8.88 -10.64 9.69
N TYR A 57 -8.43 -9.56 9.04
CA TYR A 57 -7.21 -8.84 9.38
C TYR A 57 -7.52 -7.55 10.13
N ASP A 58 -6.58 -7.12 10.97
CA ASP A 58 -6.68 -5.88 11.72
C ASP A 58 -6.22 -4.68 10.89
N CYS A 59 -5.27 -4.92 9.99
CA CYS A 59 -4.67 -3.92 9.13
C CYS A 59 -4.52 -4.45 7.70
N VAL A 60 -4.79 -3.59 6.73
CA VAL A 60 -4.45 -3.81 5.32
C VAL A 60 -3.30 -2.87 4.97
N LEU A 61 -2.14 -3.44 4.68
CA LEU A 61 -0.94 -2.73 4.26
C LEU A 61 -0.76 -2.90 2.74
N ILE A 62 -0.57 -1.82 2.01
CA ILE A 62 -0.43 -1.84 0.54
C ILE A 62 0.88 -1.21 0.10
N SER A 63 1.64 -1.95 -0.70
CA SER A 63 2.95 -1.55 -1.21
C SER A 63 2.83 -0.71 -2.47
N ASN A 64 2.27 0.38 -2.50
CA ASN A 64 2.21 1.36 -3.60
C ASN A 64 0.82 2.00 -3.69
N VAL A 65 0.78 3.29 -3.92
CA VAL A 65 -0.46 4.05 -4.09
C VAL A 65 -0.88 4.01 -5.56
N GLY A 66 -1.35 2.84 -6.00
CA GLY A 66 -1.77 2.61 -7.39
C GLY A 66 -3.18 2.04 -7.49
N LEU A 67 -3.42 1.26 -8.55
CA LEU A 67 -4.71 0.63 -8.82
C LEU A 67 -5.21 -0.22 -7.64
N GLN A 68 -4.34 -1.01 -7.01
CA GLN A 68 -4.70 -1.84 -5.86
C GLN A 68 -5.16 -0.99 -4.67
N CYS A 69 -4.50 0.13 -4.43
CA CYS A 69 -4.87 1.05 -3.36
C CYS A 69 -6.24 1.69 -3.63
N ALA A 70 -6.48 2.13 -4.86
CA ALA A 70 -7.77 2.68 -5.28
C ALA A 70 -8.89 1.64 -5.14
N TYR A 71 -8.63 0.40 -5.54
CA TYR A 71 -9.58 -0.71 -5.42
C TYR A 71 -10.02 -0.94 -3.97
N PHE A 72 -9.07 -1.13 -3.04
CA PHE A 72 -9.40 -1.34 -1.63
C PHE A 72 -10.02 -0.11 -0.98
N SER A 73 -9.66 1.09 -1.44
CA SER A 73 -10.25 2.35 -0.97
C SER A 73 -11.74 2.44 -1.26
N ILE A 74 -12.20 1.95 -2.39
CA ILE A 74 -13.63 1.90 -2.74
C ILE A 74 -14.38 1.04 -1.71
N PHE A 75 -13.87 -0.16 -1.38
CA PHE A 75 -14.51 -1.04 -0.40
C PHE A 75 -14.52 -0.43 1.01
N LYS A 76 -13.45 0.24 1.40
CA LYS A 76 -13.42 0.95 2.68
C LYS A 76 -14.46 2.06 2.73
N ARG A 77 -14.60 2.84 1.67
CA ARG A 77 -15.61 3.92 1.58
C ARG A 77 -17.05 3.40 1.59
N LEU A 78 -17.29 2.22 1.05
CA LEU A 78 -18.58 1.54 1.11
C LEU A 78 -18.86 0.91 2.49
N GLY A 79 -17.97 1.09 3.47
CA GLY A 79 -18.11 0.54 4.81
C GLY A 79 -17.89 -0.97 4.91
N LEU A 80 -17.45 -1.57 3.80
CA LEU A 80 -17.21 -3.00 3.73
C LEU A 80 -15.88 -3.42 4.37
N VAL A 81 -14.89 -2.53 4.45
CA VAL A 81 -13.61 -2.71 5.17
C VAL A 81 -13.50 -1.66 6.25
N LYS A 82 -13.71 -2.06 7.50
CA LYS A 82 -13.59 -1.16 8.68
C LYS A 82 -12.19 -1.20 9.32
N LYS A 83 -11.19 -1.71 8.61
CA LYS A 83 -9.86 -1.96 9.15
C LYS A 83 -8.92 -0.80 8.89
N LEU A 84 -7.83 -0.75 9.65
CA LEU A 84 -6.73 0.19 9.42
C LEU A 84 -6.17 -0.02 8.01
N PHE A 85 -6.07 1.06 7.25
CA PHE A 85 -5.62 1.05 5.87
C PHE A 85 -4.35 1.87 5.73
N VAL A 86 -3.24 1.20 5.56
CA VAL A 86 -1.90 1.78 5.47
C VAL A 86 -1.38 1.60 4.05
N ALA A 87 -0.87 2.66 3.45
CA ALA A 87 -0.21 2.60 2.15
C ALA A 87 1.26 3.02 2.29
N ILE A 88 2.12 2.41 1.48
CA ILE A 88 3.53 2.77 1.37
C ILE A 88 3.77 3.39 0.00
N SER A 89 4.38 4.57 -0.03
CA SER A 89 4.79 5.23 -1.27
C SER A 89 6.30 5.21 -1.41
N PHE A 90 6.75 4.79 -2.60
CA PHE A 90 8.16 4.82 -3.00
C PHE A 90 8.51 6.06 -3.83
N GLY A 91 7.54 6.91 -4.15
CA GLY A 91 7.73 8.23 -4.74
C GLY A 91 7.06 8.45 -6.08
N SER A 92 7.24 7.57 -7.06
CA SER A 92 6.66 7.72 -8.40
C SER A 92 5.14 7.66 -8.42
N ASP A 93 4.56 7.02 -7.43
CA ASP A 93 3.12 6.79 -7.27
C ASP A 93 2.35 8.01 -6.72
N ILE A 94 3.02 8.90 -5.96
CA ILE A 94 2.38 10.09 -5.38
C ILE A 94 2.89 11.41 -5.97
N ARG A 95 4.00 11.41 -6.70
CA ARG A 95 4.51 12.61 -7.38
C ARG A 95 3.56 13.04 -8.50
N ALA A 96 3.61 14.34 -8.85
CA ALA A 96 2.86 14.84 -10.00
C ALA A 96 3.31 14.11 -11.27
N THR A 97 2.39 13.43 -11.93
CA THR A 97 2.64 12.72 -13.16
C THR A 97 1.71 13.22 -14.27
N ARG A 98 2.18 13.16 -15.51
CA ARG A 98 1.33 13.40 -16.69
C ARG A 98 0.29 12.31 -16.89
N ASN A 99 0.44 11.17 -16.22
CA ASN A 99 -0.50 10.06 -16.33
C ASN A 99 -1.78 10.34 -15.53
N LYS A 100 -2.86 10.64 -16.25
CA LYS A 100 -4.19 10.95 -15.68
C LYS A 100 -4.74 9.81 -14.82
N LEU A 101 -4.46 8.54 -15.18
CA LEU A 101 -4.92 7.37 -14.42
C LEU A 101 -4.27 7.29 -13.05
N ILE A 102 -2.96 7.52 -12.95
CA ILE A 102 -2.26 7.55 -11.67
C ILE A 102 -2.82 8.65 -10.77
N ASN A 103 -3.07 9.84 -11.34
CA ASN A 103 -3.66 10.93 -10.58
C ASN A 103 -5.08 10.60 -10.11
N LEU A 104 -5.88 9.92 -10.95
CA LEU A 104 -7.22 9.45 -10.58
C LEU A 104 -7.16 8.43 -9.42
N PHE A 105 -6.26 7.45 -9.50
CA PHE A 105 -6.09 6.45 -8.44
C PHE A 105 -5.68 7.10 -7.11
N ASN A 106 -4.77 8.07 -7.14
CA ASN A 106 -4.40 8.86 -5.98
C ASN A 106 -5.60 9.60 -5.38
N ARG A 107 -6.42 10.23 -6.23
CA ARG A 107 -7.61 10.96 -5.79
C ARG A 107 -8.65 10.05 -5.14
N ILE A 108 -8.83 8.84 -5.66
CA ILE A 108 -9.75 7.84 -5.10
C ILE A 108 -9.21 7.30 -3.77
N SER A 109 -7.91 7.01 -3.70
CA SER A 109 -7.28 6.34 -2.55
C SER A 109 -7.14 7.25 -1.34
N ARG A 110 -6.79 8.50 -1.56
CA ARG A 110 -6.43 9.46 -0.51
C ARG A 110 -7.38 9.51 0.69
N PRO A 111 -8.70 9.66 0.52
CA PRO A 111 -9.62 9.79 1.65
C PRO A 111 -9.79 8.50 2.47
N ALA A 112 -9.36 7.35 1.93
CA ALA A 112 -9.51 6.06 2.59
C ALA A 112 -8.23 5.62 3.31
N ILE A 113 -7.08 6.21 2.99
CA ILE A 113 -5.80 5.90 3.62
C ILE A 113 -5.75 6.54 5.00
N ASP A 114 -5.64 5.70 6.05
CA ASP A 114 -5.50 6.16 7.42
C ASP A 114 -4.08 6.65 7.72
N LEU A 115 -3.07 5.99 7.13
CA LEU A 115 -1.66 6.35 7.25
C LEU A 115 -0.93 6.11 5.92
N LEU A 116 -0.24 7.11 5.44
CA LEU A 116 0.69 7.00 4.31
C LEU A 116 2.12 6.99 4.84
N ILE A 117 2.83 5.90 4.60
CA ILE A 117 4.26 5.79 4.86
C ILE A 117 5.02 6.18 3.61
N VAL A 118 5.99 7.07 3.76
CA VAL A 118 6.88 7.48 2.68
C VAL A 118 8.33 7.15 3.02
N VAL A 119 9.09 6.71 2.01
CA VAL A 119 10.45 6.20 2.20
C VAL A 119 11.53 7.28 2.01
N ASN A 120 11.16 8.46 1.54
CA ASN A 120 12.03 9.62 1.37
C ASN A 120 11.44 10.84 2.08
N PRO A 121 12.26 11.67 2.74
CA PRO A 121 11.75 12.81 3.50
C PRO A 121 11.08 13.88 2.62
N ASP A 122 11.56 14.09 1.39
CA ASP A 122 10.95 15.01 0.42
C ASP A 122 9.50 14.64 0.05
N LEU A 123 9.17 13.34 0.11
CA LEU A 123 7.82 12.86 -0.17
C LEU A 123 6.79 13.26 0.89
N VAL A 124 7.22 13.63 2.09
CA VAL A 124 6.32 14.15 3.14
C VAL A 124 5.65 15.44 2.66
N VAL A 125 6.43 16.35 2.11
CA VAL A 125 5.92 17.63 1.58
C VAL A 125 5.01 17.38 0.39
N VAL A 126 5.41 16.51 -0.53
CA VAL A 126 4.60 16.13 -1.70
C VAL A 126 3.28 15.51 -1.28
N ALA A 127 3.28 14.57 -0.34
CA ALA A 127 2.07 13.89 0.13
C ALA A 127 1.11 14.89 0.80
N LYS A 128 1.62 15.75 1.68
CA LYS A 128 0.81 16.78 2.35
C LYS A 128 0.21 17.77 1.36
N SER A 129 0.97 18.24 0.37
CA SER A 129 0.48 19.16 -0.67
C SER A 129 -0.61 18.50 -1.55
N ARG A 130 -0.62 17.17 -1.62
CA ARG A 130 -1.66 16.41 -2.30
C ARG A 130 -2.87 16.08 -1.43
N GLY A 131 -2.85 16.48 -0.15
CA GLY A 131 -3.97 16.34 0.79
C GLY A 131 -4.04 15.00 1.51
N TYR A 132 -2.93 14.26 1.62
CA TYR A 132 -2.85 13.14 2.54
C TYR A 132 -2.78 13.67 3.97
N LYS A 133 -3.63 13.17 4.86
CA LYS A 133 -3.78 13.71 6.23
C LYS A 133 -2.68 13.24 7.15
N ASN A 134 -2.47 11.93 7.20
CA ASN A 134 -1.49 11.30 8.09
C ASN A 134 -0.35 10.76 7.23
N VAL A 135 0.81 11.41 7.30
CA VAL A 135 2.00 11.03 6.53
C VAL A 135 3.15 10.86 7.50
N GLN A 136 3.79 9.69 7.45
CA GLN A 136 4.96 9.38 8.25
C GLN A 136 6.14 9.03 7.35
N TYR A 137 7.28 9.64 7.61
CA TYR A 137 8.53 9.24 6.99
C TYR A 137 9.12 8.07 7.78
N VAL A 138 9.45 7.02 7.05
CA VAL A 138 10.23 5.90 7.57
C VAL A 138 11.43 5.75 6.65
N PRO A 139 12.67 5.83 7.17
CA PRO A 139 13.87 5.65 6.37
C PRO A 139 13.78 4.36 5.57
N SER A 140 14.24 4.41 4.32
CA SER A 140 14.21 3.24 3.46
C SER A 140 14.98 2.09 4.11
N TRP A 141 14.30 0.98 4.34
CA TRP A 141 14.95 -0.29 4.71
C TRP A 141 15.75 -0.89 3.55
N ALA A 142 15.85 -0.18 2.42
CA ALA A 142 16.65 -0.57 1.27
C ALA A 142 18.14 -0.69 1.59
N SER A 143 18.64 0.04 2.60
CA SER A 143 20.02 -0.10 3.09
C SER A 143 20.30 -1.44 3.78
N ALA A 144 19.26 -2.19 4.13
CA ALA A 144 19.38 -3.52 4.70
C ALA A 144 19.39 -4.65 3.64
N LEU A 145 19.29 -4.29 2.35
CA LEU A 145 19.45 -5.27 1.27
C LEU A 145 20.94 -5.52 1.04
N PRO A 146 21.38 -6.77 1.09
CA PRO A 146 22.77 -7.11 0.76
C PRO A 146 23.07 -6.85 -0.72
#